data_58e53f5247e589951415fa0329f232a1
#
_entry.id   58e53f5247e589951415fa0329f232a1
#
_cell.length_a   1.000
_cell.length_b   1.000
_cell.length_c   1.000
_cell.angle_alpha   90.00
_cell.angle_beta   90.00
_cell.angle_gamma   90.00
#
_symmetry.space_group_name_H-M   'P 1'
#
loop_
_entity.id
_entity.type
_entity.pdbx_description
1 polymer ?
#
loop_
_entity_poly.entity_id
_entity_poly.type
_entity_poly.pdbx_seq_one_letter_code
_entity_poly.pdbx_strand_id
1 'polypeptide(L)'
;MNRKIFPAHIRKPELGGEVQSVGEHCRAAAEYAAEALSCVGLNNSGYLAGLVHDAGKYTESFADYITRGANGETVRRGSVNHTFAGVRMMFDMFHELNNYNECWTCELTAYAAGAHHGLFDAVDENGESGFEHRTKEEYGEAIKNFKSECADEKELRELFSKANSELERALAKVVDLAKATKASSSKKSGGKDYGNEYFFFYISMLARLLLSAVIEGDRRDTAEFVNGAKRSVLKADAGVWRSCLERTEKKIRNFAADTPLNIVRSDISKQCRAFAEREGGIFKLNVPTGGGKTVSSLRYALAHCAKHDKKRIFFVMPLLAIIEQNADEIRKYVGDDRIVLEHHSNAAKENEKNLDKLDERELLAENWDAPIIITTLVQMLNTLFSGRTSCIRRFHALSDSVIIFDEVQTVPRKMITQFNLAMNFLSEVCGATVVLCSATQPAFEESTHPILCSGDIVTLNENSLAVLSEQR
;
A
#
# COMPACT_ATOMS: atom_id res chain seq x y z
N MET A 1 21.37 37.59 10.51
CA MET A 1 22.09 36.70 9.61
C MET A 1 21.07 36.10 8.67
N ASN A 2 21.21 36.32 7.36
CA ASN A 2 20.31 35.66 6.40
C ASN A 2 20.56 34.14 6.52
N ARG A 3 19.53 33.36 6.88
CA ARG A 3 19.59 31.90 6.85
C ARG A 3 19.85 31.47 5.42
N LYS A 4 20.85 30.62 5.22
CA LYS A 4 21.14 30.04 3.90
C LYS A 4 20.02 29.08 3.54
N ILE A 5 19.33 29.31 2.44
CA ILE A 5 18.28 28.44 1.97
C ILE A 5 18.91 27.37 1.07
N PHE A 6 18.73 26.09 1.41
CA PHE A 6 19.03 24.95 0.55
C PHE A 6 17.79 24.60 -0.25
N PRO A 7 17.75 24.79 -1.58
CA PRO A 7 16.59 24.50 -2.39
C PRO A 7 16.43 22.99 -2.63
N ALA A 8 15.24 22.44 -2.36
CA ALA A 8 14.85 21.12 -2.80
C ALA A 8 14.27 21.14 -4.20
N HIS A 9 13.38 22.13 -4.45
CA HIS A 9 12.70 22.35 -5.71
C HIS A 9 12.63 23.84 -6.03
N ILE A 10 12.71 24.17 -7.32
CA ILE A 10 12.54 25.53 -7.83
C ILE A 10 11.48 25.47 -8.93
N ARG A 11 10.38 26.19 -8.76
CA ARG A 11 9.34 26.32 -9.77
C ARG A 11 9.86 27.19 -10.90
N LYS A 12 9.58 26.80 -12.15
CA LYS A 12 9.99 27.58 -13.31
C LYS A 12 9.45 29.02 -13.22
N PRO A 13 10.20 30.04 -13.72
CA PRO A 13 9.78 31.45 -13.65
C PRO A 13 8.40 31.70 -14.26
N GLU A 14 8.04 30.99 -15.32
CA GLU A 14 6.73 31.00 -15.97
C GLU A 14 5.58 30.55 -15.06
N LEU A 15 5.91 29.78 -14.00
CA LEU A 15 4.98 29.26 -13.00
C LEU A 15 5.14 29.93 -11.62
N GLY A 16 5.81 31.11 -11.55
CA GLY A 16 5.94 31.92 -10.33
C GLY A 16 7.33 31.95 -9.70
N GLY A 17 8.29 31.15 -10.15
CA GLY A 17 9.70 31.22 -9.68
C GLY A 17 9.93 30.92 -8.20
N GLU A 18 8.99 30.29 -7.50
CA GLU A 18 9.08 29.98 -6.07
C GLU A 18 10.13 28.91 -5.79
N VAL A 19 10.76 29.00 -4.61
CA VAL A 19 11.75 28.05 -4.11
C VAL A 19 11.19 27.32 -2.89
N GLN A 20 11.18 26.00 -2.92
CA GLN A 20 10.92 25.18 -1.74
C GLN A 20 12.25 24.79 -1.11
N SER A 21 12.41 25.05 0.16
CA SER A 21 13.59 24.61 0.91
C SER A 21 13.57 23.09 1.14
N VAL A 22 14.75 22.50 1.33
CA VAL A 22 14.89 21.07 1.69
C VAL A 22 14.13 20.77 3.01
N GLY A 23 14.14 21.69 3.97
CA GLY A 23 13.43 21.52 5.23
C GLY A 23 11.91 21.48 5.07
N GLU A 24 11.34 22.36 4.26
CA GLU A 24 9.90 22.33 3.94
C GLU A 24 9.52 21.04 3.24
N HIS A 25 10.29 20.61 2.22
CA HIS A 25 10.07 19.37 1.51
C HIS A 25 10.14 18.14 2.42
N CYS A 26 11.22 17.99 3.19
CA CYS A 26 11.40 16.83 4.08
C CYS A 26 10.29 16.75 5.14
N ARG A 27 9.86 17.87 5.72
CA ARG A 27 8.77 17.88 6.71
C ARG A 27 7.42 17.56 6.07
N ALA A 28 7.11 18.11 4.91
CA ALA A 28 5.87 17.82 4.20
C ALA A 28 5.83 16.35 3.73
N ALA A 29 6.91 15.82 3.19
CA ALA A 29 7.03 14.39 2.84
C ALA A 29 6.87 13.50 4.08
N ALA A 30 7.43 13.89 5.22
CA ALA A 30 7.28 13.19 6.50
C ALA A 30 5.82 13.18 6.99
N GLU A 31 5.11 14.30 6.89
CA GLU A 31 3.68 14.39 7.25
C GLU A 31 2.82 13.45 6.39
N TYR A 32 3.04 13.43 5.08
CA TYR A 32 2.31 12.52 4.18
C TYR A 32 2.65 11.05 4.43
N ALA A 33 3.92 10.72 4.70
CA ALA A 33 4.30 9.35 5.06
C ALA A 33 3.68 8.91 6.39
N ALA A 34 3.63 9.80 7.39
CA ALA A 34 2.96 9.55 8.65
C ALA A 34 1.44 9.34 8.48
N GLU A 35 0.79 10.17 7.66
CA GLU A 35 -0.63 10.04 7.34
C GLU A 35 -0.93 8.69 6.68
N ALA A 36 -0.11 8.27 5.71
CA ALA A 36 -0.26 7.02 4.99
C ALA A 36 -0.20 5.77 5.90
N LEU A 37 0.57 5.83 6.98
CA LEU A 37 0.79 4.72 7.91
C LEU A 37 0.00 4.83 9.22
N SER A 38 -0.78 5.89 9.41
CA SER A 38 -1.52 6.14 10.65
C SER A 38 -2.50 5.02 11.01
N CYS A 39 -3.17 4.45 10.00
CA CYS A 39 -4.14 3.37 10.19
C CYS A 39 -3.53 2.05 10.70
N VAL A 40 -2.23 1.86 10.56
CA VAL A 40 -1.49 0.68 11.06
C VAL A 40 -0.63 0.99 12.29
N GLY A 41 -0.70 2.22 12.80
CA GLY A 41 0.02 2.66 14.00
C GLY A 41 1.52 2.82 13.82
N LEU A 42 1.96 3.19 12.60
CA LEU A 42 3.36 3.43 12.20
C LEU A 42 3.60 4.88 11.75
N ASN A 43 2.84 5.82 12.27
CA ASN A 43 2.91 7.21 11.86
C ASN A 43 4.25 7.88 12.20
N ASN A 44 4.82 7.64 13.39
CA ASN A 44 6.15 8.19 13.72
C ASN A 44 7.27 7.52 12.93
N SER A 45 7.13 6.24 12.62
CA SER A 45 8.07 5.49 11.78
C SER A 45 8.08 6.04 10.34
N GLY A 46 6.90 6.31 9.77
CA GLY A 46 6.75 6.98 8.48
C GLY A 46 7.29 8.40 8.49
N TYR A 47 6.97 9.16 9.55
CA TYR A 47 7.48 10.53 9.72
C TYR A 47 9.01 10.57 9.77
N LEU A 48 9.63 9.73 10.59
CA LEU A 48 11.09 9.68 10.72
C LEU A 48 11.76 9.34 9.38
N ALA A 49 11.30 8.27 8.70
CA ALA A 49 11.86 7.86 7.42
C ALA A 49 11.67 8.95 6.34
N GLY A 50 10.49 9.58 6.29
CA GLY A 50 10.20 10.70 5.38
C GLY A 50 11.00 11.95 5.70
N LEU A 51 11.29 12.25 6.97
CA LEU A 51 12.07 13.41 7.37
C LEU A 51 13.54 13.32 6.90
N VAL A 52 14.13 12.13 6.96
CA VAL A 52 15.56 11.94 6.68
C VAL A 52 15.87 11.52 5.25
N HIS A 53 14.86 11.23 4.40
CA HIS A 53 15.06 10.64 3.07
C HIS A 53 15.96 11.46 2.16
N ASP A 54 15.84 12.78 2.22
CA ASP A 54 16.56 13.74 1.39
C ASP A 54 17.57 14.61 2.18
N ALA A 55 18.07 14.11 3.30
CA ALA A 55 19.08 14.82 4.10
C ALA A 55 20.34 15.18 3.30
N GLY A 56 20.67 14.42 2.26
CA GLY A 56 21.82 14.69 1.40
C GLY A 56 21.64 15.88 0.46
N LYS A 57 20.45 16.44 0.32
CA LYS A 57 20.22 17.70 -0.42
C LYS A 57 20.77 18.94 0.32
N TYR A 58 21.17 18.81 1.59
CA TYR A 58 21.78 19.89 2.37
C TYR A 58 23.26 20.12 2.09
N THR A 59 23.64 20.16 0.80
CA THR A 59 25.00 20.47 0.32
C THR A 59 25.00 21.63 -0.66
N GLU A 60 26.13 22.36 -0.72
CA GLU A 60 26.31 23.43 -1.72
C GLU A 60 26.24 22.88 -3.14
N SER A 61 26.83 21.70 -3.36
CA SER A 61 26.84 21.04 -4.65
C SER A 61 25.42 20.69 -5.15
N PHE A 62 24.51 20.30 -4.25
CA PHE A 62 23.13 20.04 -4.63
C PHE A 62 22.35 21.33 -4.88
N ALA A 63 22.55 22.38 -4.07
CA ALA A 63 21.95 23.69 -4.25
C ALA A 63 22.36 24.30 -5.61
N ASP A 64 23.62 24.19 -5.98
CA ASP A 64 24.14 24.64 -7.28
C ASP A 64 23.53 23.81 -8.44
N TYR A 65 23.49 22.49 -8.30
CA TYR A 65 22.87 21.58 -9.28
C TYR A 65 21.40 21.94 -9.58
N ILE A 66 20.59 22.15 -8.55
CA ILE A 66 19.15 22.51 -8.72
C ILE A 66 19.02 23.90 -9.32
N THR A 67 19.81 24.87 -8.90
CA THR A 67 19.78 26.25 -9.39
C THR A 67 20.15 26.33 -10.87
N ARG A 68 21.19 25.63 -11.29
CA ARG A 68 21.60 25.54 -12.71
C ARG A 68 20.54 24.89 -13.58
N GLY A 69 19.91 23.78 -13.07
CA GLY A 69 18.79 23.14 -13.76
C GLY A 69 17.59 24.09 -13.95
N ALA A 70 17.24 24.86 -12.91
CA ALA A 70 16.17 25.84 -12.97
C ALA A 70 16.43 26.99 -13.94
N ASN A 71 17.71 27.36 -14.12
CA ASN A 71 18.16 28.37 -15.08
C ASN A 71 18.23 27.85 -16.54
N GLY A 72 17.81 26.61 -16.78
CA GLY A 72 17.80 26.02 -18.13
C GLY A 72 19.12 25.42 -18.58
N GLU A 73 20.12 25.31 -17.70
CA GLU A 73 21.36 24.61 -18.03
C GLU A 73 21.14 23.10 -18.12
N THR A 74 21.86 22.46 -19.05
CA THR A 74 21.85 21.00 -19.14
C THR A 74 22.66 20.41 -17.98
N VAL A 75 21.97 19.89 -16.96
CA VAL A 75 22.55 19.17 -15.83
C VAL A 75 22.29 17.67 -15.96
N ARG A 76 23.31 16.84 -15.71
CA ARG A 76 23.14 15.39 -15.76
C ARG A 76 22.36 14.93 -14.54
N ARG A 77 21.17 14.33 -14.76
CA ARG A 77 20.35 13.78 -13.68
C ARG A 77 21.13 12.74 -12.87
N GLY A 78 21.10 12.86 -11.53
CA GLY A 78 21.81 11.96 -10.63
C GLY A 78 23.34 12.21 -10.51
N SER A 79 23.84 13.36 -10.99
CA SER A 79 25.27 13.70 -10.84
C SER A 79 25.69 14.08 -9.43
N VAL A 80 24.73 14.40 -8.55
CA VAL A 80 24.96 14.67 -7.13
C VAL A 80 24.24 13.59 -6.33
N ASN A 81 25.02 12.75 -5.62
CA ASN A 81 24.47 11.74 -4.72
C ASN A 81 23.93 12.42 -3.46
N HIS A 82 22.64 12.23 -3.17
CA HIS A 82 21.97 12.84 -2.02
C HIS A 82 21.17 11.81 -1.17
N THR A 83 21.07 10.58 -1.65
CA THR A 83 20.11 9.60 -1.12
C THR A 83 20.53 9.01 0.23
N PHE A 84 21.85 8.79 0.44
CA PHE A 84 22.30 7.97 1.59
C PHE A 84 22.83 8.77 2.79
N ALA A 85 22.81 10.10 2.76
CA ALA A 85 23.23 10.92 3.91
C ALA A 85 22.33 10.68 5.14
N GLY A 86 21.00 10.61 4.93
CA GLY A 86 20.05 10.28 6.00
C GLY A 86 20.26 8.87 6.55
N VAL A 87 20.53 7.90 5.68
CA VAL A 87 20.86 6.52 6.08
C VAL A 87 22.12 6.50 6.96
N ARG A 88 23.19 7.16 6.51
CA ARG A 88 24.43 7.27 7.29
C ARG A 88 24.19 7.90 8.65
N MET A 89 23.46 9.00 8.70
CA MET A 89 23.12 9.69 9.95
C MET A 89 22.35 8.78 10.91
N MET A 90 21.36 8.02 10.39
CA MET A 90 20.58 7.09 11.22
C MET A 90 21.46 5.99 11.80
N PHE A 91 22.35 5.40 11.01
CA PHE A 91 23.26 4.37 11.48
C PHE A 91 24.24 4.91 12.53
N ASP A 92 24.84 6.09 12.31
CA ASP A 92 25.78 6.71 13.26
C ASP A 92 25.10 7.08 14.61
N MET A 93 23.79 7.34 14.60
CA MET A 93 23.07 7.76 15.82
C MET A 93 22.40 6.61 16.56
N PHE A 94 21.95 5.56 15.88
CA PHE A 94 20.99 4.62 16.43
C PHE A 94 21.30 3.13 16.17
N HIS A 95 22.28 2.78 15.31
CA HIS A 95 22.59 1.39 15.03
C HIS A 95 23.58 0.82 16.04
N GLU A 96 23.07 0.49 17.24
CA GLU A 96 23.84 -0.14 18.30
C GLU A 96 23.57 -1.64 18.35
N LEU A 97 24.57 -2.47 17.99
CA LEU A 97 24.44 -3.94 17.87
C LEU A 97 23.98 -4.66 19.17
N ASN A 98 24.08 -4.00 20.31
CA ASN A 98 23.63 -4.58 21.58
C ASN A 98 22.13 -4.39 21.86
N ASN A 99 21.42 -3.57 21.07
CA ASN A 99 19.98 -3.35 21.17
C ASN A 99 19.27 -3.80 19.89
N TYR A 100 18.82 -5.06 19.91
CA TYR A 100 18.23 -5.70 18.74
C TYR A 100 17.00 -4.97 18.17
N ASN A 101 16.13 -4.43 19.03
CA ASN A 101 14.93 -3.72 18.57
C ASN A 101 15.28 -2.38 17.92
N GLU A 102 16.22 -1.63 18.49
CA GLU A 102 16.70 -0.38 17.91
C GLU A 102 17.43 -0.61 16.58
N CYS A 103 18.19 -1.70 16.44
CA CYS A 103 18.79 -2.08 15.15
C CYS A 103 17.72 -2.29 14.08
N TRP A 104 16.67 -3.08 14.35
CA TRP A 104 15.58 -3.27 13.39
C TRP A 104 14.86 -1.96 13.04
N THR A 105 14.62 -1.11 14.04
CA THR A 105 14.01 0.20 13.81
C THR A 105 14.89 1.07 12.93
N CYS A 106 16.19 1.13 13.22
CA CYS A 106 17.16 1.87 12.42
C CYS A 106 17.21 1.34 10.99
N GLU A 107 17.38 0.03 10.79
CA GLU A 107 17.50 -0.57 9.46
C GLU A 107 16.23 -0.41 8.63
N LEU A 108 15.04 -0.63 9.20
CA LEU A 108 13.77 -0.50 8.48
C LEU A 108 13.49 0.94 8.05
N THR A 109 13.71 1.92 8.95
CA THR A 109 13.50 3.34 8.63
C THR A 109 14.56 3.86 7.67
N ALA A 110 15.83 3.50 7.86
CA ALA A 110 16.93 3.84 6.97
C ALA A 110 16.76 3.21 5.58
N TYR A 111 16.28 1.95 5.50
CA TYR A 111 15.96 1.31 4.23
C TYR A 111 14.87 2.09 3.48
N ALA A 112 13.78 2.42 4.15
CA ALA A 112 12.70 3.19 3.53
C ALA A 112 13.18 4.55 3.03
N ALA A 113 14.03 5.25 3.80
CA ALA A 113 14.65 6.51 3.39
C ALA A 113 15.62 6.33 2.21
N GLY A 114 16.48 5.29 2.23
CA GLY A 114 17.52 5.09 1.20
C GLY A 114 17.01 4.48 -0.11
N ALA A 115 15.89 3.74 -0.08
CA ALA A 115 15.37 3.02 -1.23
C ALA A 115 14.28 3.78 -2.02
N HIS A 116 13.94 5.03 -1.65
CA HIS A 116 12.83 5.77 -2.27
C HIS A 116 13.02 6.07 -3.77
N HIS A 117 14.25 6.12 -4.25
CA HIS A 117 14.57 6.22 -5.68
C HIS A 117 14.73 4.87 -6.36
N GLY A 118 15.05 3.80 -5.62
CA GLY A 118 15.24 2.45 -6.16
C GLY A 118 15.66 1.46 -5.08
N LEU A 119 15.20 0.22 -5.21
CA LEU A 119 15.55 -0.83 -4.26
C LEU A 119 17.05 -1.15 -4.28
N PHE A 120 17.56 -1.57 -3.14
CA PHE A 120 18.86 -2.18 -2.98
C PHE A 120 18.77 -3.37 -2.02
N ASP A 121 19.71 -4.29 -2.13
CA ASP A 121 19.79 -5.42 -1.23
C ASP A 121 20.39 -4.97 0.11
N ALA A 122 19.66 -5.21 1.22
CA ALA A 122 20.17 -4.91 2.56
C ALA A 122 21.36 -5.79 2.92
N VAL A 123 21.37 -7.02 2.39
CA VAL A 123 22.50 -7.97 2.43
C VAL A 123 22.71 -8.47 1.02
N ASP A 124 23.92 -8.39 0.51
CA ASP A 124 24.27 -8.84 -0.83
C ASP A 124 24.44 -10.37 -0.93
N GLU A 125 24.74 -10.87 -2.13
CA GLU A 125 24.95 -12.30 -2.41
C GLU A 125 26.15 -12.93 -1.66
N ASN A 126 27.08 -12.08 -1.17
CA ASN A 126 28.24 -12.50 -0.39
C ASN A 126 27.97 -12.44 1.12
N GLY A 127 26.80 -11.96 1.53
CA GLY A 127 26.44 -11.74 2.94
C GLY A 127 26.98 -10.42 3.51
N GLU A 128 27.45 -9.49 2.66
CA GLU A 128 27.93 -8.17 3.08
C GLU A 128 26.77 -7.16 3.19
N SER A 129 26.92 -6.18 4.09
CA SER A 129 25.90 -5.15 4.31
C SER A 129 25.77 -4.19 3.12
N GLY A 130 24.62 -4.18 2.49
CA GLY A 130 24.31 -3.24 1.43
C GLY A 130 24.22 -1.78 1.90
N PHE A 131 23.99 -1.56 3.20
CA PHE A 131 24.04 -0.23 3.82
C PHE A 131 25.49 0.28 3.89
N GLU A 132 26.43 -0.55 4.36
CA GLU A 132 27.85 -0.16 4.47
C GLU A 132 28.43 0.24 3.12
N HIS A 133 28.11 -0.50 2.05
CA HIS A 133 28.56 -0.15 0.71
C HIS A 133 28.11 1.24 0.25
N ARG A 134 26.91 1.66 0.63
CA ARG A 134 26.29 2.91 0.18
C ARG A 134 26.59 4.10 1.09
N THR A 135 27.00 3.85 2.31
CA THR A 135 27.32 4.88 3.30
C THR A 135 28.81 5.17 3.45
N LYS A 136 29.66 4.64 2.54
CA LYS A 136 31.12 4.86 2.53
C LYS A 136 31.53 6.29 2.21
N GLU A 137 30.68 7.04 1.50
CA GLU A 137 30.95 8.43 1.16
C GLU A 137 30.92 9.34 2.38
N GLU A 138 31.63 10.49 2.30
CA GLU A 138 31.59 11.50 3.36
C GLU A 138 30.35 12.38 3.25
N TYR A 139 29.40 12.22 4.16
CA TYR A 139 28.17 13.01 4.24
C TYR A 139 28.22 14.10 5.33
N GLY A 140 29.40 14.44 5.85
CA GLY A 140 29.57 15.33 6.99
C GLY A 140 28.93 16.71 6.81
N GLU A 141 29.07 17.34 5.63
CA GLU A 141 28.43 18.62 5.31
C GLU A 141 26.91 18.50 5.36
N ALA A 142 26.34 17.54 4.65
CA ALA A 142 24.90 17.33 4.57
C ALA A 142 24.28 17.07 5.95
N ILE A 143 24.88 16.18 6.74
CA ILE A 143 24.41 15.81 8.08
C ILE A 143 24.48 17.02 9.03
N LYS A 144 25.56 17.78 9.00
CA LYS A 144 25.72 18.99 9.80
C LYS A 144 24.65 20.02 9.47
N ASN A 145 24.45 20.31 8.20
CA ASN A 145 23.47 21.30 7.75
C ASN A 145 22.04 20.81 8.01
N PHE A 146 21.73 19.52 7.81
CA PHE A 146 20.44 18.94 8.17
C PHE A 146 20.14 19.13 9.66
N LYS A 147 21.09 18.81 10.54
CA LYS A 147 20.92 18.96 12.01
C LYS A 147 20.74 20.42 12.45
N SER A 148 21.29 21.40 11.72
CA SER A 148 21.14 22.81 12.03
C SER A 148 19.90 23.47 11.47
N GLU A 149 19.43 23.03 10.29
CA GLU A 149 18.38 23.71 9.51
C GLU A 149 17.05 22.95 9.48
N CYS A 150 17.07 21.61 9.65
CA CYS A 150 15.88 20.77 9.55
C CYS A 150 15.48 20.21 10.92
N ALA A 151 16.23 19.28 11.47
CA ALA A 151 15.90 18.60 12.73
C ALA A 151 17.17 18.38 13.55
N ASP A 152 17.21 18.90 14.77
CA ASP A 152 18.35 18.73 15.66
C ASP A 152 18.42 17.31 16.25
N GLU A 153 19.53 17.00 16.91
CA GLU A 153 19.77 15.67 17.45
C GLU A 153 18.73 15.27 18.52
N LYS A 154 18.24 16.23 19.28
CA LYS A 154 17.23 15.98 20.32
C LYS A 154 15.90 15.58 19.66
N GLU A 155 15.44 16.33 18.66
CA GLU A 155 14.23 16.02 17.90
C GLU A 155 14.33 14.62 17.24
N LEU A 156 15.49 14.31 16.62
CA LEU A 156 15.72 13.00 16.01
C LEU A 156 15.66 11.85 17.00
N ARG A 157 16.25 12.01 18.21
CA ARG A 157 16.19 10.98 19.27
C ARG A 157 14.76 10.80 19.81
N GLU A 158 14.00 11.87 19.98
CA GLU A 158 12.59 11.79 20.40
C GLU A 158 11.73 11.10 19.35
N LEU A 159 11.92 11.40 18.07
CA LEU A 159 11.21 10.74 16.95
C LEU A 159 11.60 9.28 16.84
N PHE A 160 12.88 8.95 16.95
CA PHE A 160 13.36 7.57 16.92
C PHE A 160 12.78 6.73 18.05
N SER A 161 12.73 7.24 19.26
CA SER A 161 12.12 6.55 20.42
C SER A 161 10.64 6.22 20.18
N LYS A 162 9.87 7.16 19.57
CA LYS A 162 8.48 6.93 19.21
C LYS A 162 8.35 5.88 18.10
N ALA A 163 9.17 5.99 17.06
CA ALA A 163 9.22 5.03 15.95
C ALA A 163 9.61 3.63 16.45
N ASN A 164 10.58 3.53 17.37
CA ASN A 164 10.98 2.27 17.98
C ASN A 164 9.82 1.58 18.69
N SER A 165 9.06 2.32 19.49
CA SER A 165 7.88 1.78 20.17
C SER A 165 6.77 1.32 19.22
N GLU A 166 6.62 1.95 18.05
CA GLU A 166 5.69 1.51 17.02
C GLU A 166 6.18 0.24 16.32
N LEU A 167 7.46 0.22 15.91
CA LEU A 167 8.05 -0.92 15.21
C LEU A 167 8.21 -2.15 16.11
N GLU A 168 8.46 -2.01 17.40
CA GLU A 168 8.41 -3.13 18.34
C GLU A 168 7.05 -3.86 18.30
N ARG A 169 5.95 -3.11 18.27
CA ARG A 169 4.60 -3.71 18.15
C ARG A 169 4.37 -4.37 16.80
N ALA A 170 4.86 -3.75 15.71
CA ALA A 170 4.74 -4.31 14.37
C ALA A 170 5.61 -5.58 14.22
N LEU A 171 6.82 -5.57 14.77
CA LEU A 171 7.72 -6.73 14.80
C LEU A 171 7.14 -7.89 15.61
N ALA A 172 6.50 -7.60 16.74
CA ALA A 172 5.79 -8.63 17.52
C ALA A 172 4.70 -9.31 16.69
N LYS A 173 3.87 -8.54 15.95
CA LYS A 173 2.87 -9.10 15.02
C LYS A 173 3.52 -9.94 13.93
N VAL A 174 4.64 -9.49 13.36
CA VAL A 174 5.40 -10.23 12.33
C VAL A 174 5.91 -11.56 12.88
N VAL A 175 6.46 -11.57 14.10
CA VAL A 175 6.94 -12.80 14.77
C VAL A 175 5.79 -13.76 15.02
N ASP A 176 4.66 -13.29 15.53
CA ASP A 176 3.50 -14.12 15.81
C ASP A 176 2.87 -14.66 14.53
N LEU A 177 2.81 -13.86 13.46
CA LEU A 177 2.37 -14.29 12.14
C LEU A 177 3.29 -15.38 11.55
N ALA A 178 4.61 -15.21 11.68
CA ALA A 178 5.57 -16.21 11.23
C ALA A 178 5.40 -17.55 11.98
N LYS A 179 5.18 -17.49 13.30
CA LYS A 179 4.87 -18.68 14.12
C LYS A 179 3.55 -19.36 13.70
N ALA A 180 2.49 -18.58 13.49
CA ALA A 180 1.19 -19.08 13.05
C ALA A 180 1.28 -19.76 11.67
N THR A 181 1.97 -19.12 10.72
CA THR A 181 2.21 -19.67 9.39
C THR A 181 3.03 -20.98 9.46
N LYS A 182 4.08 -21.01 10.28
CA LYS A 182 4.88 -22.22 10.55
C LYS A 182 4.04 -23.34 11.14
N ALA A 183 3.22 -23.06 12.14
CA ALA A 183 2.35 -24.05 12.78
C ALA A 183 1.33 -24.66 11.79
N SER A 184 0.80 -23.83 10.88
CA SER A 184 -0.10 -24.29 9.81
C SER A 184 0.63 -25.08 8.72
N SER A 185 1.88 -24.73 8.39
CA SER A 185 2.74 -25.37 7.40
C SER A 185 3.29 -26.74 7.85
N SER A 186 3.64 -26.90 9.12
CA SER A 186 4.39 -28.06 9.66
C SER A 186 3.74 -29.42 9.36
N LYS A 187 2.41 -29.46 9.25
CA LYS A 187 1.66 -30.66 8.91
C LYS A 187 1.81 -31.08 7.44
N LYS A 188 2.38 -30.25 6.58
CA LYS A 188 2.37 -30.38 5.10
C LYS A 188 3.78 -30.33 4.49
N SER A 189 4.78 -29.85 5.25
CA SER A 189 6.15 -29.59 4.77
C SER A 189 7.08 -30.78 4.77
N GLY A 190 6.62 -31.98 5.15
CA GLY A 190 7.48 -33.16 5.25
C GLY A 190 8.61 -33.00 6.27
N GLY A 191 8.43 -32.15 7.30
CA GLY A 191 9.40 -31.92 8.37
C GLY A 191 10.41 -30.79 8.09
N LYS A 192 10.32 -30.08 6.96
CA LYS A 192 11.15 -28.88 6.72
C LYS A 192 10.67 -27.72 7.58
N ASP A 193 11.63 -27.02 8.19
CA ASP A 193 11.40 -25.82 8.99
C ASP A 193 11.63 -24.56 8.15
N TYR A 194 10.58 -23.82 7.88
CA TYR A 194 10.60 -22.56 7.14
C TYR A 194 10.42 -21.33 8.05
N GLY A 195 10.64 -21.46 9.36
CA GLY A 195 10.33 -20.40 10.33
C GLY A 195 11.08 -19.10 10.05
N ASN A 196 12.36 -19.19 9.68
CA ASN A 196 13.16 -18.03 9.35
C ASN A 196 12.72 -17.39 8.03
N GLU A 197 12.39 -18.19 6.99
CA GLU A 197 11.92 -17.69 5.71
C GLU A 197 10.60 -16.93 5.87
N TYR A 198 9.69 -17.36 6.70
CA TYR A 198 8.45 -16.62 6.99
C TYR A 198 8.73 -15.28 7.66
N PHE A 199 9.60 -15.28 8.67
CA PHE A 199 9.99 -14.05 9.35
C PHE A 199 10.60 -13.03 8.37
N PHE A 200 11.58 -13.45 7.57
CA PHE A 200 12.23 -12.55 6.60
C PHE A 200 11.29 -12.10 5.49
N PHE A 201 10.37 -12.94 5.04
CA PHE A 201 9.34 -12.52 4.10
C PHE A 201 8.48 -11.40 4.69
N TYR A 202 7.97 -11.57 5.91
CA TYR A 202 7.10 -10.58 6.54
C TYR A 202 7.84 -9.29 6.92
N ILE A 203 9.11 -9.37 7.31
CA ILE A 203 9.97 -8.20 7.50
C ILE A 203 10.15 -7.44 6.19
N SER A 204 10.37 -8.13 5.07
CA SER A 204 10.51 -7.48 3.77
C SER A 204 9.21 -6.78 3.33
N MET A 205 8.05 -7.35 3.68
CA MET A 205 6.75 -6.69 3.45
C MET A 205 6.56 -5.47 4.35
N LEU A 206 7.04 -5.50 5.59
CA LEU A 206 7.02 -4.35 6.50
C LEU A 206 7.95 -3.23 6.01
N ALA A 207 9.16 -3.56 5.56
CA ALA A 207 10.07 -2.61 4.92
C ALA A 207 9.42 -1.97 3.67
N ARG A 208 8.73 -2.79 2.85
CA ARG A 208 8.00 -2.31 1.67
C ARG A 208 6.85 -1.38 2.04
N LEU A 209 6.14 -1.63 3.14
CA LEU A 209 5.08 -0.77 3.64
C LEU A 209 5.62 0.61 4.02
N LEU A 210 6.70 0.67 4.80
CA LEU A 210 7.38 1.93 5.16
C LEU A 210 7.88 2.66 3.93
N LEU A 211 8.57 1.96 3.02
CA LEU A 211 9.07 2.52 1.78
C LEU A 211 7.96 3.11 0.91
N SER A 212 6.80 2.45 0.83
CA SER A 212 5.68 2.94 0.03
C SER A 212 5.18 4.30 0.52
N ALA A 213 5.17 4.50 1.83
CA ALA A 213 4.75 5.76 2.44
C ALA A 213 5.77 6.89 2.20
N VAL A 214 7.07 6.59 2.26
CA VAL A 214 8.12 7.57 1.93
C VAL A 214 8.04 8.01 0.46
N ILE A 215 7.89 7.05 -0.46
CA ILE A 215 7.72 7.35 -1.89
C ILE A 215 6.45 8.18 -2.14
N GLU A 216 5.35 7.88 -1.44
CA GLU A 216 4.13 8.69 -1.52
C GLU A 216 4.38 10.10 -1.03
N GLY A 217 5.01 10.27 0.13
CA GLY A 217 5.29 11.56 0.72
C GLY A 217 6.15 12.44 -0.18
N ASP A 218 7.29 11.92 -0.64
CA ASP A 218 8.21 12.60 -1.56
C ASP A 218 7.50 13.05 -2.86
N ARG A 219 6.85 12.11 -3.54
CA ARG A 219 6.22 12.41 -4.84
C ARG A 219 5.01 13.31 -4.73
N ARG A 220 4.23 13.18 -3.66
CA ARG A 220 3.05 14.01 -3.43
C ARG A 220 3.46 15.45 -3.17
N ASP A 221 4.40 15.68 -2.25
CA ASP A 221 4.88 17.02 -1.94
C ASP A 221 5.52 17.69 -3.17
N THR A 222 6.38 16.95 -3.89
CA THR A 222 6.98 17.42 -5.13
C THR A 222 5.92 17.82 -6.17
N ALA A 223 4.90 17.00 -6.38
CA ALA A 223 3.84 17.28 -7.36
C ALA A 223 2.98 18.48 -6.93
N GLU A 224 2.60 18.59 -5.66
CA GLU A 224 1.84 19.70 -5.12
C GLU A 224 2.62 21.01 -5.21
N PHE A 225 3.92 21.00 -4.92
CA PHE A 225 4.77 22.17 -5.09
C PHE A 225 4.87 22.58 -6.56
N VAL A 226 5.21 21.65 -7.47
CA VAL A 226 5.36 21.94 -8.90
C VAL A 226 4.08 22.49 -9.51
N ASN A 227 2.92 21.91 -9.17
CA ASN A 227 1.61 22.32 -9.70
C ASN A 227 1.02 23.56 -8.99
N GLY A 228 1.58 23.98 -7.86
CA GLY A 228 1.11 25.14 -7.08
C GLY A 228 -0.24 24.93 -6.40
N ALA A 229 -0.70 23.69 -6.26
CA ALA A 229 -1.98 23.37 -5.66
C ALA A 229 -1.90 22.07 -4.83
N LYS A 230 -2.50 22.10 -3.64
CA LYS A 230 -2.68 20.88 -2.85
C LYS A 230 -3.68 19.97 -3.52
N ARG A 231 -3.36 18.67 -3.54
CA ARG A 231 -4.23 17.65 -4.11
C ARG A 231 -5.45 17.42 -3.22
N SER A 232 -6.63 17.46 -3.81
CA SER A 232 -7.86 17.04 -3.14
C SER A 232 -8.01 15.52 -3.24
N VAL A 233 -7.91 14.82 -2.13
CA VAL A 233 -8.14 13.37 -2.04
C VAL A 233 -9.49 13.13 -1.38
N LEU A 234 -10.36 12.40 -2.06
CA LEU A 234 -11.64 12.00 -1.49
C LEU A 234 -11.42 10.84 -0.51
N LYS A 235 -11.44 11.14 0.78
CA LYS A 235 -11.36 10.12 1.84
C LYS A 235 -12.76 9.60 2.16
N ALA A 236 -12.87 8.29 2.34
CA ALA A 236 -14.09 7.68 2.85
C ALA A 236 -13.99 7.51 4.36
N ASP A 237 -15.09 7.80 5.02
CA ASP A 237 -15.36 7.50 6.42
C ASP A 237 -16.60 6.61 6.55
N ALA A 238 -16.95 6.23 7.76
CA ALA A 238 -18.15 5.43 8.03
C ALA A 238 -19.45 6.10 7.51
N GLY A 239 -19.49 7.44 7.38
CA GLY A 239 -20.63 8.18 6.85
C GLY A 239 -20.79 7.98 5.35
N VAL A 240 -19.69 8.08 4.59
CA VAL A 240 -19.64 7.80 3.14
C VAL A 240 -20.08 6.35 2.88
N TRP A 241 -19.53 5.39 3.63
CA TRP A 241 -19.87 3.98 3.48
C TRP A 241 -21.34 3.68 3.79
N ARG A 242 -21.91 4.26 4.86
CA ARG A 242 -23.33 4.14 5.17
C ARG A 242 -24.20 4.67 4.05
N SER A 243 -23.87 5.84 3.51
CA SER A 243 -24.62 6.43 2.39
C SER A 243 -24.60 5.55 1.13
N CYS A 244 -23.42 4.96 0.80
CA CYS A 244 -23.30 4.01 -0.32
C CYS A 244 -24.09 2.72 -0.06
N LEU A 245 -24.03 2.20 1.16
CA LEU A 245 -24.79 1.02 1.58
C LEU A 245 -26.29 1.25 1.46
N GLU A 246 -26.83 2.37 1.95
CA GLU A 246 -28.25 2.71 1.86
C GLU A 246 -28.74 2.78 0.41
N ARG A 247 -27.96 3.39 -0.49
CA ARG A 247 -28.28 3.42 -1.92
C ARG A 247 -28.29 2.01 -2.53
N THR A 248 -27.32 1.19 -2.17
CA THR A 248 -27.21 -0.21 -2.60
C THR A 248 -28.40 -1.04 -2.08
N GLU A 249 -28.73 -0.93 -0.80
CA GLU A 249 -29.87 -1.62 -0.17
C GLU A 249 -31.21 -1.25 -0.83
N LYS A 250 -31.39 0.04 -1.17
CA LYS A 250 -32.60 0.49 -1.87
C LYS A 250 -32.77 -0.19 -3.23
N LYS A 251 -31.66 -0.40 -3.96
CA LYS A 251 -31.71 -1.09 -5.26
C LYS A 251 -31.92 -2.59 -5.12
N ILE A 252 -31.27 -3.22 -4.13
CA ILE A 252 -31.43 -4.66 -3.86
C ILE A 252 -32.87 -5.00 -3.46
N ARG A 253 -33.56 -4.13 -2.69
CA ARG A 253 -34.97 -4.34 -2.30
C ARG A 253 -35.92 -4.42 -3.50
N ASN A 254 -35.55 -3.82 -4.63
CA ASN A 254 -36.37 -3.84 -5.83
C ASN A 254 -36.17 -5.12 -6.66
N PHE A 255 -35.29 -6.02 -6.27
CA PHE A 255 -35.14 -7.29 -6.96
C PHE A 255 -36.31 -8.23 -6.61
N ALA A 256 -36.97 -8.71 -7.66
CA ALA A 256 -38.02 -9.71 -7.50
C ALA A 256 -37.39 -11.05 -7.04
N ALA A 257 -37.90 -11.61 -5.95
CA ALA A 257 -37.55 -12.96 -5.50
C ALA A 257 -38.62 -13.96 -6.00
N ASP A 258 -38.90 -13.93 -7.29
CA ASP A 258 -39.98 -14.64 -7.99
C ASP A 258 -39.54 -15.94 -8.66
N THR A 259 -38.24 -16.16 -8.79
CA THR A 259 -37.68 -17.40 -9.34
C THR A 259 -36.80 -18.10 -8.31
N PRO A 260 -36.63 -19.45 -8.41
CA PRO A 260 -35.72 -20.19 -7.53
C PRO A 260 -34.31 -19.59 -7.50
N LEU A 261 -33.82 -19.15 -8.64
CA LEU A 261 -32.52 -18.51 -8.76
C LEU A 261 -32.44 -17.18 -8.00
N ASN A 262 -33.45 -16.33 -8.13
CA ASN A 262 -33.48 -15.04 -7.43
C ASN A 262 -33.66 -15.19 -5.92
N ILE A 263 -34.35 -16.24 -5.47
CA ILE A 263 -34.42 -16.61 -4.04
C ILE A 263 -33.04 -16.96 -3.50
N VAL A 264 -32.29 -17.82 -4.21
CA VAL A 264 -30.92 -18.21 -3.82
C VAL A 264 -29.97 -17.00 -3.83
N ARG A 265 -30.03 -16.13 -4.85
CA ARG A 265 -29.24 -14.88 -4.90
C ARG A 265 -29.55 -13.95 -3.73
N SER A 266 -30.83 -13.83 -3.37
CA SER A 266 -31.27 -13.03 -2.23
C SER A 266 -30.72 -13.56 -0.91
N ASP A 267 -30.72 -14.90 -0.74
CA ASP A 267 -30.18 -15.56 0.44
C ASP A 267 -28.66 -15.35 0.56
N ILE A 268 -27.89 -15.59 -0.51
CA ILE A 268 -26.46 -15.31 -0.58
C ILE A 268 -26.16 -13.86 -0.17
N SER A 269 -26.89 -12.91 -0.75
CA SER A 269 -26.73 -11.49 -0.47
C SER A 269 -27.03 -11.14 0.99
N LYS A 270 -28.05 -11.78 1.61
CA LYS A 270 -28.37 -11.61 3.03
C LYS A 270 -27.27 -12.18 3.94
N GLN A 271 -26.74 -13.37 3.63
CA GLN A 271 -25.63 -13.97 4.38
C GLN A 271 -24.41 -13.07 4.32
N CYS A 272 -24.03 -12.54 3.13
CA CYS A 272 -22.95 -11.58 2.96
C CYS A 272 -23.14 -10.32 3.84
N ARG A 273 -24.36 -9.76 3.86
CA ARG A 273 -24.66 -8.60 4.70
C ARG A 273 -24.52 -8.88 6.20
N ALA A 274 -25.02 -10.04 6.65
CA ALA A 274 -24.94 -10.45 8.05
C ALA A 274 -23.51 -10.74 8.48
N PHE A 275 -22.72 -11.37 7.61
CA PHE A 275 -21.31 -11.69 7.89
C PHE A 275 -20.42 -10.45 8.05
N ALA A 276 -20.78 -9.33 7.47
CA ALA A 276 -20.04 -8.07 7.54
C ALA A 276 -19.90 -7.48 8.96
N GLU A 277 -20.66 -7.97 9.93
CA GLU A 277 -20.57 -7.58 11.34
C GLU A 277 -19.36 -8.22 12.07
N ARG A 278 -18.75 -9.27 11.49
CA ARG A 278 -17.59 -9.95 12.07
C ARG A 278 -16.33 -9.10 11.89
N GLU A 279 -15.35 -9.36 12.78
CA GLU A 279 -14.00 -8.80 12.68
C GLU A 279 -13.33 -9.17 11.35
N GLY A 280 -12.30 -8.40 10.98
CA GLY A 280 -11.50 -8.63 9.79
C GLY A 280 -10.78 -9.98 9.79
N GLY A 281 -10.29 -10.39 8.63
CA GLY A 281 -9.59 -11.65 8.43
C GLY A 281 -9.51 -12.00 6.95
N ILE A 282 -9.17 -13.24 6.65
CA ILE A 282 -9.17 -13.78 5.29
C ILE A 282 -10.36 -14.74 5.16
N PHE A 283 -11.28 -14.41 4.28
CA PHE A 283 -12.55 -15.14 4.11
C PHE A 283 -12.73 -15.65 2.69
N LYS A 284 -13.46 -16.75 2.54
CA LYS A 284 -13.85 -17.29 1.24
C LYS A 284 -15.30 -16.95 0.93
N LEU A 285 -15.56 -16.59 -0.32
CA LEU A 285 -16.90 -16.42 -0.88
C LEU A 285 -17.11 -17.44 -2.00
N ASN A 286 -17.56 -18.62 -1.62
CA ASN A 286 -17.77 -19.77 -2.49
C ASN A 286 -19.17 -19.71 -3.12
N VAL A 287 -19.28 -19.01 -4.24
CA VAL A 287 -20.55 -18.87 -4.95
C VAL A 287 -20.36 -19.22 -6.41
N PRO A 288 -21.11 -20.19 -6.97
CA PRO A 288 -21.06 -20.53 -8.40
C PRO A 288 -21.33 -19.33 -9.32
N THR A 289 -20.92 -19.44 -10.57
CA THR A 289 -21.21 -18.46 -11.61
C THR A 289 -22.73 -18.23 -11.71
N GLY A 290 -23.15 -17.00 -11.89
CA GLY A 290 -24.57 -16.64 -11.91
C GLY A 290 -25.22 -16.44 -10.53
N GLY A 291 -24.54 -16.76 -9.43
CA GLY A 291 -25.05 -16.59 -8.07
C GLY A 291 -25.05 -15.16 -7.50
N GLY A 292 -24.70 -14.13 -8.33
CA GLY A 292 -24.73 -12.73 -7.89
C GLY A 292 -23.52 -12.31 -7.04
N LYS A 293 -22.33 -12.88 -7.30
CA LYS A 293 -21.10 -12.59 -6.56
C LYS A 293 -20.79 -11.10 -6.44
N THR A 294 -20.80 -10.35 -7.55
CA THR A 294 -20.41 -8.93 -7.59
C THR A 294 -21.25 -8.07 -6.64
N VAL A 295 -22.58 -8.19 -6.71
CA VAL A 295 -23.49 -7.42 -5.85
C VAL A 295 -23.40 -7.85 -4.39
N SER A 296 -23.27 -9.16 -4.14
CA SER A 296 -23.20 -9.71 -2.78
C SER A 296 -21.88 -9.34 -2.09
N SER A 297 -20.76 -9.38 -2.81
CA SER A 297 -19.44 -8.95 -2.30
C SER A 297 -19.38 -7.43 -2.10
N LEU A 298 -19.98 -6.63 -2.99
CA LEU A 298 -20.11 -5.18 -2.80
C LEU A 298 -20.92 -4.87 -1.54
N ARG A 299 -22.06 -5.53 -1.37
CA ARG A 299 -22.93 -5.37 -0.18
C ARG A 299 -22.18 -5.71 1.11
N TYR A 300 -21.42 -6.82 1.10
CA TYR A 300 -20.53 -7.19 2.20
C TYR A 300 -19.51 -6.08 2.48
N ALA A 301 -18.75 -5.66 1.46
CA ALA A 301 -17.68 -4.69 1.61
C ALA A 301 -18.17 -3.35 2.14
N LEU A 302 -19.27 -2.81 1.59
CA LEU A 302 -19.86 -1.55 2.06
C LEU A 302 -20.32 -1.65 3.52
N ALA A 303 -20.97 -2.76 3.89
CA ALA A 303 -21.41 -2.99 5.24
C ALA A 303 -20.25 -3.16 6.22
N HIS A 304 -19.22 -3.90 5.83
CA HIS A 304 -18.01 -4.11 6.65
C HIS A 304 -17.23 -2.79 6.82
N CYS A 305 -17.06 -2.01 5.76
CA CYS A 305 -16.44 -0.69 5.84
C CYS A 305 -17.23 0.28 6.74
N ALA A 306 -18.55 0.29 6.63
CA ALA A 306 -19.43 1.13 7.46
C ALA A 306 -19.38 0.75 8.95
N LYS A 307 -19.18 -0.53 9.27
CA LYS A 307 -19.09 -1.07 10.64
C LYS A 307 -17.73 -0.85 11.27
N HIS A 308 -16.64 -1.10 10.52
CA HIS A 308 -15.26 -1.16 11.01
C HIS A 308 -14.42 0.05 10.57
N ASP A 309 -15.05 1.08 9.98
CA ASP A 309 -14.42 2.33 9.49
C ASP A 309 -13.22 2.12 8.56
N LYS A 310 -13.32 1.10 7.67
CA LYS A 310 -12.25 0.80 6.71
C LYS A 310 -12.05 1.94 5.72
N LYS A 311 -10.82 2.10 5.25
CA LYS A 311 -10.42 3.26 4.42
C LYS A 311 -10.77 3.08 2.94
N ARG A 312 -10.70 1.85 2.40
CA ARG A 312 -10.87 1.57 0.96
C ARG A 312 -11.49 0.21 0.72
N ILE A 313 -12.08 0.08 -0.47
CA ILE A 313 -12.51 -1.21 -1.03
C ILE A 313 -11.74 -1.43 -2.33
N PHE A 314 -11.12 -2.60 -2.48
CA PHE A 314 -10.48 -3.04 -3.71
C PHE A 314 -11.27 -4.18 -4.33
N PHE A 315 -11.59 -4.06 -5.63
CA PHE A 315 -12.05 -5.14 -6.47
C PHE A 315 -10.93 -5.55 -7.41
N VAL A 316 -10.39 -6.74 -7.23
CA VAL A 316 -9.28 -7.28 -8.02
C VAL A 316 -9.81 -8.30 -9.00
N MET A 317 -9.79 -7.94 -10.30
CA MET A 317 -10.36 -8.71 -11.39
C MET A 317 -9.29 -9.47 -12.17
N PRO A 318 -9.58 -10.66 -12.73
CA PRO A 318 -8.60 -11.45 -13.47
C PRO A 318 -8.28 -10.86 -14.85
N LEU A 319 -9.26 -10.24 -15.51
CA LEU A 319 -9.18 -9.81 -16.90
C LEU A 319 -9.66 -8.36 -17.09
N LEU A 320 -9.02 -7.66 -18.01
CA LEU A 320 -9.36 -6.28 -18.39
C LEU A 320 -10.80 -6.13 -18.91
N ALA A 321 -11.24 -7.05 -19.78
CA ALA A 321 -12.58 -6.98 -20.41
C ALA A 321 -13.74 -6.99 -19.41
N ILE A 322 -13.52 -7.46 -18.18
CA ILE A 322 -14.54 -7.54 -17.13
C ILE A 322 -14.55 -6.29 -16.27
N ILE A 323 -13.46 -5.50 -16.28
CA ILE A 323 -13.32 -4.34 -15.39
C ILE A 323 -14.37 -3.28 -15.68
N GLU A 324 -14.52 -2.85 -16.93
CA GLU A 324 -15.46 -1.81 -17.33
C GLU A 324 -16.91 -2.19 -16.95
N GLN A 325 -17.31 -3.42 -17.26
CA GLN A 325 -18.65 -3.91 -16.93
C GLN A 325 -18.90 -3.93 -15.42
N ASN A 326 -17.96 -4.43 -14.63
CA ASN A 326 -18.07 -4.48 -13.16
C ASN A 326 -18.00 -3.07 -12.56
N ALA A 327 -17.17 -2.18 -13.11
CA ALA A 327 -17.08 -0.79 -12.68
C ALA A 327 -18.40 -0.06 -12.88
N ASP A 328 -19.02 -0.21 -14.04
CA ASP A 328 -20.32 0.36 -14.33
C ASP A 328 -21.41 -0.19 -13.40
N GLU A 329 -21.36 -1.49 -13.13
CA GLU A 329 -22.28 -2.11 -12.19
C GLU A 329 -22.07 -1.53 -10.77
N ILE A 330 -20.85 -1.49 -10.27
CA ILE A 330 -20.53 -0.92 -8.95
C ILE A 330 -20.97 0.55 -8.87
N ARG A 331 -20.66 1.38 -9.88
CA ARG A 331 -21.09 2.78 -9.94
C ARG A 331 -22.59 2.92 -9.85
N LYS A 332 -23.33 2.08 -10.57
CA LYS A 332 -24.80 2.05 -10.48
C LYS A 332 -25.28 1.84 -9.05
N TYR A 333 -24.65 0.94 -8.27
CA TYR A 333 -25.05 0.67 -6.89
C TYR A 333 -24.67 1.78 -5.94
N VAL A 334 -23.42 2.24 -5.96
CA VAL A 334 -22.93 3.24 -5.02
C VAL A 334 -23.47 4.65 -5.31
N GLY A 335 -23.82 4.96 -6.58
CA GLY A 335 -24.49 6.20 -6.99
C GLY A 335 -23.63 7.46 -6.85
N ASP A 336 -22.30 7.34 -6.90
CA ASP A 336 -21.34 8.44 -6.96
C ASP A 336 -20.09 7.98 -7.71
N ASP A 337 -19.93 8.49 -8.94
CA ASP A 337 -18.83 8.10 -9.82
C ASP A 337 -17.45 8.59 -9.33
N ARG A 338 -17.42 9.63 -8.49
CA ARG A 338 -16.17 10.22 -7.99
C ARG A 338 -15.44 9.30 -7.03
N ILE A 339 -16.16 8.40 -6.34
CA ILE A 339 -15.57 7.48 -5.36
C ILE A 339 -15.04 6.19 -5.99
N VAL A 340 -15.25 5.96 -7.28
CA VAL A 340 -14.85 4.74 -8.00
C VAL A 340 -13.74 5.06 -8.99
N LEU A 341 -12.57 4.47 -8.76
CA LEU A 341 -11.40 4.57 -9.62
C LEU A 341 -11.14 3.24 -10.33
N GLU A 342 -11.01 3.29 -11.65
CA GLU A 342 -10.50 2.18 -12.44
C GLU A 342 -9.00 2.34 -12.67
N HIS A 343 -8.24 1.29 -12.39
CA HIS A 343 -6.80 1.27 -12.61
C HIS A 343 -6.36 0.01 -13.36
N HIS A 344 -6.00 0.18 -14.62
CA HIS A 344 -5.49 -0.88 -15.49
C HIS A 344 -4.53 -0.34 -16.55
N SER A 345 -3.80 -1.22 -17.23
CA SER A 345 -2.72 -0.85 -18.17
C SER A 345 -3.17 -0.07 -19.42
N ASN A 346 -4.45 -0.12 -19.79
CA ASN A 346 -4.97 0.60 -20.96
C ASN A 346 -5.34 2.05 -20.64
N ALA A 347 -5.76 2.34 -19.41
CA ALA A 347 -6.05 3.71 -18.98
C ALA A 347 -4.81 4.62 -19.11
N ALA A 348 -3.59 4.07 -18.89
CA ALA A 348 -2.34 4.79 -19.07
C ALA A 348 -1.90 5.00 -20.53
N LYS A 349 -2.38 4.17 -21.48
CA LYS A 349 -1.97 4.25 -22.90
C LYS A 349 -2.82 5.20 -23.75
N GLU A 350 -4.05 5.46 -23.36
CA GLU A 350 -4.92 6.40 -24.10
C GLU A 350 -4.45 7.85 -23.97
N ASN A 351 -3.66 8.15 -22.92
CA ASN A 351 -3.25 9.50 -22.56
C ASN A 351 -1.80 9.87 -22.95
N GLU A 352 -0.97 8.94 -23.46
CA GLU A 352 0.38 9.26 -23.98
C GLU A 352 0.40 10.29 -25.12
N LYS A 353 -0.76 10.66 -25.68
CA LYS A 353 -0.88 11.63 -26.77
C LYS A 353 -1.08 13.09 -26.32
N ASN A 354 -1.29 13.35 -25.02
CA ASN A 354 -1.49 14.70 -24.48
C ASN A 354 -0.61 14.94 -23.25
N LEU A 355 0.68 15.16 -23.46
CA LEU A 355 1.69 15.40 -22.42
C LEU A 355 1.49 16.68 -21.58
N ASP A 356 0.55 17.55 -21.93
CA ASP A 356 0.38 18.86 -21.28
C ASP A 356 -0.74 18.95 -20.22
N LYS A 357 -1.52 17.87 -20.03
CA LYS A 357 -2.49 17.76 -18.95
C LYS A 357 -2.49 16.31 -18.43
N LEU A 358 -1.65 16.01 -17.46
CA LEU A 358 -1.85 14.85 -16.61
C LEU A 358 -3.26 14.97 -16.01
N ASP A 359 -4.19 14.17 -16.51
CA ASP A 359 -5.56 14.15 -16.02
C ASP A 359 -5.53 13.83 -14.52
N GLU A 360 -6.30 14.54 -13.71
CA GLU A 360 -6.42 14.33 -12.27
C GLU A 360 -6.68 12.85 -11.93
N ARG A 361 -7.36 12.13 -12.81
CA ARG A 361 -7.59 10.68 -12.73
C ARG A 361 -6.33 9.83 -12.85
N GLU A 362 -5.34 10.22 -13.66
CA GLU A 362 -4.07 9.50 -13.76
C GLU A 362 -3.24 9.63 -12.49
N LEU A 363 -3.19 10.83 -11.93
CA LEU A 363 -2.52 11.07 -10.65
C LEU A 363 -3.20 10.30 -9.52
N LEU A 364 -4.54 10.17 -9.53
CA LEU A 364 -5.29 9.35 -8.58
C LEU A 364 -5.00 7.85 -8.77
N ALA A 365 -4.91 7.39 -10.01
CA ALA A 365 -4.63 5.99 -10.34
C ALA A 365 -3.22 5.56 -9.92
N GLU A 366 -2.23 6.45 -10.02
CA GLU A 366 -0.87 6.15 -9.57
C GLU A 366 -0.77 5.78 -8.09
N ASN A 367 -1.65 6.34 -7.23
CA ASN A 367 -1.59 6.18 -5.77
C ASN A 367 -2.73 5.36 -5.18
N TRP A 368 -3.75 5.03 -5.99
CA TRP A 368 -5.00 4.46 -5.51
C TRP A 368 -5.72 5.33 -4.47
N ASP A 369 -5.78 6.63 -4.75
CA ASP A 369 -6.40 7.65 -3.87
C ASP A 369 -7.89 7.82 -4.11
N ALA A 370 -8.63 6.72 -4.09
CA ALA A 370 -10.08 6.71 -4.16
C ALA A 370 -10.66 5.74 -3.12
N PRO A 371 -11.92 5.93 -2.68
CA PRO A 371 -12.58 5.01 -1.77
C PRO A 371 -12.76 3.60 -2.33
N ILE A 372 -13.13 3.45 -3.60
CA ILE A 372 -13.30 2.16 -4.27
C ILE A 372 -12.36 2.09 -5.46
N ILE A 373 -11.49 1.11 -5.48
CA ILE A 373 -10.52 0.86 -6.54
C ILE A 373 -10.88 -0.45 -7.24
N ILE A 374 -11.02 -0.40 -8.56
CA ILE A 374 -11.21 -1.59 -9.41
C ILE A 374 -9.94 -1.76 -10.22
N THR A 375 -9.26 -2.88 -10.04
CA THR A 375 -7.95 -3.11 -10.64
C THR A 375 -7.79 -4.55 -11.13
N THR A 376 -6.71 -4.81 -11.88
CA THR A 376 -6.38 -6.18 -12.31
C THR A 376 -5.56 -6.92 -11.28
N LEU A 377 -5.63 -8.27 -11.31
CA LEU A 377 -4.73 -9.14 -10.56
C LEU A 377 -3.25 -8.83 -10.85
N VAL A 378 -2.93 -8.50 -12.11
CA VAL A 378 -1.56 -8.13 -12.51
C VAL A 378 -1.09 -6.86 -11.81
N GLN A 379 -1.92 -5.81 -11.73
CA GLN A 379 -1.57 -4.58 -11.03
C GLN A 379 -1.44 -4.80 -9.53
N MET A 380 -2.29 -5.64 -8.95
CA MET A 380 -2.18 -6.02 -7.54
C MET A 380 -0.87 -6.76 -7.27
N LEU A 381 -0.53 -7.78 -8.06
CA LEU A 381 0.73 -8.51 -7.93
C LEU A 381 1.97 -7.62 -8.16
N ASN A 382 1.89 -6.66 -9.09
CA ASN A 382 2.95 -5.67 -9.29
C ASN A 382 3.10 -4.76 -8.05
N THR A 383 2.01 -4.33 -7.43
CA THR A 383 2.05 -3.53 -6.20
C THR A 383 2.68 -4.33 -5.06
N LEU A 384 2.36 -5.62 -4.96
CA LEU A 384 2.90 -6.49 -3.92
C LEU A 384 4.39 -6.84 -4.13
N PHE A 385 4.84 -7.05 -5.38
CA PHE A 385 6.12 -7.75 -5.63
C PHE A 385 7.07 -7.06 -6.62
N SER A 386 6.64 -6.06 -7.38
CA SER A 386 7.53 -5.37 -8.34
C SER A 386 8.60 -4.54 -7.62
N GLY A 387 9.80 -4.49 -8.17
CA GLY A 387 10.89 -3.60 -7.73
C GLY A 387 10.73 -2.14 -8.19
N ARG A 388 9.72 -1.82 -9.00
CA ARG A 388 9.51 -0.46 -9.51
C ARG A 388 8.89 0.43 -8.44
N THR A 389 9.50 1.58 -8.16
CA THR A 389 9.01 2.55 -7.15
C THR A 389 7.59 3.05 -7.43
N SER A 390 7.18 3.17 -8.71
CA SER A 390 5.81 3.50 -9.09
C SER A 390 4.79 2.45 -8.67
N CYS A 391 5.17 1.16 -8.63
CA CYS A 391 4.31 0.10 -8.12
C CYS A 391 4.32 0.04 -6.59
N ILE A 392 5.50 0.19 -5.97
CA ILE A 392 5.66 0.17 -4.52
C ILE A 392 4.85 1.28 -3.86
N ARG A 393 4.83 2.48 -4.44
CA ARG A 393 4.11 3.64 -3.95
C ARG A 393 2.67 3.35 -3.51
N ARG A 394 1.98 2.43 -4.19
CA ARG A 394 0.58 2.07 -3.93
C ARG A 394 0.37 1.13 -2.74
N PHE A 395 1.43 0.50 -2.24
CA PHE A 395 1.30 -0.58 -1.27
C PHE A 395 0.61 -0.13 0.03
N HIS A 396 0.90 1.06 0.54
CA HIS A 396 0.29 1.60 1.76
C HIS A 396 -1.24 1.72 1.66
N ALA A 397 -1.77 1.92 0.44
CA ALA A 397 -3.21 2.04 0.21
C ALA A 397 -4.00 0.75 0.52
N LEU A 398 -3.32 -0.41 0.56
CA LEU A 398 -3.91 -1.69 0.94
C LEU A 398 -4.17 -1.82 2.45
N SER A 399 -3.56 -0.95 3.25
CA SER A 399 -3.75 -0.95 4.70
C SER A 399 -5.17 -0.53 5.08
N ASP A 400 -5.73 -1.18 6.10
CA ASP A 400 -7.07 -0.92 6.64
C ASP A 400 -8.15 -0.88 5.55
N SER A 401 -8.12 -1.84 4.63
CA SER A 401 -9.02 -1.93 3.48
C SER A 401 -9.79 -3.25 3.43
N VAL A 402 -10.79 -3.32 2.55
CA VAL A 402 -11.45 -4.57 2.14
C VAL A 402 -10.96 -4.91 0.74
N ILE A 403 -10.33 -6.08 0.56
CA ILE A 403 -9.77 -6.50 -0.73
C ILE A 403 -10.51 -7.75 -1.22
N ILE A 404 -11.25 -7.60 -2.31
CA ILE A 404 -12.04 -8.66 -2.93
C ILE A 404 -11.31 -9.16 -4.16
N PHE A 405 -10.82 -10.39 -4.12
CA PHE A 405 -10.26 -11.08 -5.29
C PHE A 405 -11.36 -11.85 -6.00
N ASP A 406 -11.77 -11.40 -7.18
CA ASP A 406 -12.70 -12.16 -8.01
C ASP A 406 -11.94 -13.20 -8.84
N GLU A 407 -12.53 -14.39 -8.99
CA GLU A 407 -11.95 -15.56 -9.66
C GLU A 407 -10.51 -15.84 -9.19
N VAL A 408 -10.31 -15.95 -7.88
CA VAL A 408 -8.99 -16.09 -7.24
C VAL A 408 -8.18 -17.29 -7.73
N GLN A 409 -8.82 -18.32 -8.33
CA GLN A 409 -8.13 -19.47 -8.97
C GLN A 409 -7.26 -19.07 -10.17
N THR A 410 -7.38 -17.82 -10.65
CA THR A 410 -6.53 -17.28 -11.73
C THR A 410 -5.13 -16.86 -11.27
N VAL A 411 -4.87 -16.86 -9.96
CA VAL A 411 -3.53 -16.61 -9.41
C VAL A 411 -2.54 -17.62 -10.00
N PRO A 412 -1.44 -17.16 -10.64
CA PRO A 412 -0.48 -18.06 -11.27
C PRO A 412 0.14 -19.02 -10.25
N ARG A 413 0.24 -20.31 -10.60
CA ARG A 413 0.75 -21.36 -9.67
C ARG A 413 2.08 -21.03 -9.03
N LYS A 414 3.03 -20.44 -9.79
CA LYS A 414 4.34 -20.00 -9.28
C LYS A 414 4.29 -18.81 -8.33
N MET A 415 3.17 -18.13 -8.21
CA MET A 415 2.98 -16.99 -7.31
C MET A 415 2.18 -17.36 -6.05
N ILE A 416 1.68 -18.61 -5.95
CA ILE A 416 0.79 -19.01 -4.84
C ILE A 416 1.46 -18.82 -3.48
N THR A 417 2.73 -19.21 -3.33
CA THR A 417 3.47 -19.03 -2.08
C THR A 417 3.53 -17.57 -1.66
N GLN A 418 4.01 -16.70 -2.55
CA GLN A 418 4.13 -15.28 -2.26
C GLN A 418 2.77 -14.62 -2.04
N PHE A 419 1.76 -15.03 -2.83
CA PHE A 419 0.39 -14.56 -2.70
C PHE A 419 -0.18 -14.90 -1.31
N ASN A 420 -0.11 -16.17 -0.90
CA ASN A 420 -0.61 -16.61 0.40
C ASN A 420 0.03 -15.84 1.56
N LEU A 421 1.36 -15.75 1.56
CA LEU A 421 2.10 -15.02 2.60
C LEU A 421 1.76 -13.51 2.58
N ALA A 422 1.63 -12.91 1.40
CA ALA A 422 1.24 -11.50 1.31
C ALA A 422 -0.18 -11.26 1.83
N MET A 423 -1.14 -12.16 1.57
CA MET A 423 -2.50 -12.04 2.12
C MET A 423 -2.50 -12.16 3.65
N ASN A 424 -1.71 -13.09 4.19
CA ASN A 424 -1.53 -13.21 5.64
C ASN A 424 -0.98 -11.90 6.24
N PHE A 425 0.05 -11.30 5.61
CA PHE A 425 0.62 -10.03 6.05
C PHE A 425 -0.39 -8.87 5.97
N LEU A 426 -1.11 -8.75 4.86
CA LEU A 426 -2.12 -7.71 4.69
C LEU A 426 -3.23 -7.81 5.74
N SER A 427 -3.65 -9.04 6.07
CA SER A 427 -4.67 -9.24 7.10
C SER A 427 -4.15 -8.90 8.50
N GLU A 428 -3.04 -9.49 8.93
CA GLU A 428 -2.59 -9.45 10.33
C GLU A 428 -1.81 -8.17 10.68
N VAL A 429 -1.01 -7.66 9.74
CA VAL A 429 -0.15 -6.50 9.98
C VAL A 429 -0.78 -5.22 9.46
N CYS A 430 -1.34 -5.26 8.24
CA CYS A 430 -1.94 -4.08 7.63
C CYS A 430 -3.43 -3.89 7.99
N GLY A 431 -4.06 -4.83 8.72
CA GLY A 431 -5.47 -4.73 9.11
C GLY A 431 -6.44 -4.80 7.94
N ALA A 432 -6.05 -5.36 6.80
CA ALA A 432 -6.93 -5.54 5.67
C ALA A 432 -7.87 -6.74 5.88
N THR A 433 -9.09 -6.65 5.37
CA THR A 433 -10.00 -7.79 5.27
C THR A 433 -9.95 -8.31 3.84
N VAL A 434 -9.55 -9.58 3.68
CA VAL A 434 -9.37 -10.21 2.36
C VAL A 434 -10.54 -11.16 2.07
N VAL A 435 -11.14 -11.03 0.90
CA VAL A 435 -12.24 -11.90 0.43
C VAL A 435 -11.81 -12.60 -0.85
N LEU A 436 -11.73 -13.92 -0.79
CA LEU A 436 -11.35 -14.78 -1.91
C LEU A 436 -12.62 -15.33 -2.58
N CYS A 437 -13.02 -14.69 -3.70
CA CYS A 437 -14.21 -15.10 -4.45
C CYS A 437 -13.85 -16.13 -5.53
N SER A 438 -14.58 -17.22 -5.58
CA SER A 438 -14.42 -18.24 -6.62
C SER A 438 -15.67 -19.12 -6.73
N ALA A 439 -15.91 -19.66 -7.93
CA ALA A 439 -16.84 -20.77 -8.11
C ALA A 439 -16.21 -22.13 -7.73
N THR A 440 -14.87 -22.23 -7.80
CA THR A 440 -14.08 -23.42 -7.48
C THR A 440 -12.85 -22.95 -6.70
N GLN A 441 -12.88 -23.13 -5.37
CA GLN A 441 -11.79 -22.65 -4.51
C GLN A 441 -10.50 -23.46 -4.74
N PRO A 442 -9.37 -22.77 -4.98
CA PRO A 442 -8.07 -23.41 -4.89
C PRO A 442 -7.77 -23.84 -3.46
N ALA A 443 -7.05 -24.95 -3.31
CA ALA A 443 -6.65 -25.47 -2.01
C ALA A 443 -5.45 -24.68 -1.42
N PHE A 444 -5.57 -23.36 -1.31
CA PHE A 444 -4.50 -22.47 -0.80
C PHE A 444 -4.09 -22.81 0.64
N GLU A 445 -5.05 -23.25 1.45
CA GLU A 445 -4.83 -23.69 2.84
C GLU A 445 -4.05 -25.00 2.90
N GLU A 446 -4.08 -25.80 1.85
CA GLU A 446 -3.40 -27.09 1.75
C GLU A 446 -1.99 -26.99 1.15
N SER A 447 -1.59 -25.79 0.74
CA SER A 447 -0.24 -25.56 0.22
C SER A 447 0.82 -25.69 1.31
N THR A 448 2.09 -25.91 0.91
CA THR A 448 3.24 -25.92 1.85
C THR A 448 3.37 -24.58 2.60
N HIS A 449 3.00 -23.49 1.97
CA HIS A 449 2.97 -22.16 2.56
C HIS A 449 1.51 -21.65 2.57
N PRO A 450 0.75 -22.01 3.62
CA PRO A 450 -0.69 -21.84 3.62
C PRO A 450 -1.14 -20.40 3.79
N ILE A 451 -2.30 -20.09 3.23
CA ILE A 451 -3.08 -18.92 3.62
C ILE A 451 -3.78 -19.22 4.95
N LEU A 452 -3.83 -18.24 5.84
CA LEU A 452 -4.47 -18.37 7.16
C LEU A 452 -5.94 -17.91 7.06
N CYS A 453 -6.78 -18.75 6.44
CA CYS A 453 -8.18 -18.44 6.21
C CYS A 453 -8.99 -18.53 7.51
N SER A 454 -9.87 -17.52 7.71
CA SER A 454 -10.72 -17.39 8.91
C SER A 454 -12.11 -18.00 8.73
N GLY A 455 -12.49 -18.43 7.52
CA GLY A 455 -13.75 -19.13 7.25
C GLY A 455 -14.46 -18.72 5.96
N ASP A 456 -15.69 -19.21 5.81
CA ASP A 456 -16.54 -18.96 4.66
C ASP A 456 -17.61 -17.89 4.99
N ILE A 457 -17.83 -16.95 4.05
CA ILE A 457 -18.85 -15.90 4.20
C ILE A 457 -20.26 -16.47 4.01
N VAL A 458 -20.41 -17.44 3.10
CA VAL A 458 -21.69 -18.00 2.70
C VAL A 458 -21.67 -19.54 2.85
N THR A 459 -22.74 -20.08 3.37
CA THR A 459 -22.98 -21.52 3.38
C THR A 459 -24.18 -21.83 2.47
N LEU A 460 -23.95 -22.61 1.42
CA LEU A 460 -24.98 -23.04 0.48
C LEU A 460 -25.45 -24.47 0.82
N ASN A 461 -26.76 -24.67 0.85
CA ASN A 461 -27.35 -26.01 0.98
C ASN A 461 -27.46 -26.71 -0.39
N GLU A 462 -27.76 -28.02 -0.38
CA GLU A 462 -27.86 -28.83 -1.59
C GLU A 462 -28.87 -28.28 -2.62
N ASN A 463 -30.03 -27.78 -2.15
CA ASN A 463 -31.04 -27.18 -3.02
C ASN A 463 -30.53 -25.92 -3.70
N SER A 464 -29.82 -25.04 -2.97
CA SER A 464 -29.21 -23.85 -3.54
C SER A 464 -28.14 -24.17 -4.58
N LEU A 465 -27.33 -25.20 -4.33
CA LEU A 465 -26.32 -25.68 -5.27
C LEU A 465 -26.96 -26.28 -6.52
N ALA A 466 -28.06 -27.05 -6.39
CA ALA A 466 -28.81 -27.61 -7.53
C ALA A 466 -29.36 -26.48 -8.42
N VAL A 467 -30.04 -25.50 -7.84
CA VAL A 467 -30.58 -24.34 -8.58
C VAL A 467 -29.49 -23.57 -9.33
N LEU A 468 -28.31 -23.38 -8.72
CA LEU A 468 -27.19 -22.69 -9.35
C LEU A 468 -26.52 -23.54 -10.45
N SER A 469 -26.55 -24.88 -10.34
CA SER A 469 -25.97 -25.77 -11.35
C SER A 469 -26.80 -25.86 -12.64
N GLU A 470 -28.10 -25.65 -12.57
CA GLU A 470 -29.01 -25.62 -13.74
C GLU A 470 -28.77 -24.40 -14.66
N GLN A 471 -27.98 -23.41 -14.20
CA GLN A 471 -27.63 -22.20 -14.95
C GLN A 471 -26.30 -22.33 -15.72
N ARG A 472 -25.63 -23.47 -15.66
CA ARG A 472 -24.42 -23.81 -16.44
C ARG A 472 -24.76 -24.47 -17.75
#